data_fc25f390a8f441954582980c9ec5ac54
#
_entry.id   fc25f390a8f441954582980c9ec5ac54
#
_cell.length_a   1.000
_cell.length_b   1.000
_cell.length_c   1.000
_cell.angle_alpha   90.00
_cell.angle_beta   90.00
_cell.angle_gamma   90.00
#
_symmetry.space_group_name_H-M   'P 1'
#
loop_
_entity.id
_entity.type
_entity.pdbx_description
1 polymer ?
#
loop_
_entity_poly.entity_id
_entity_poly.type
_entity_poly.pdbx_seq_one_letter_code
_entity_poly.pdbx_strand_id
1 'polypeptide(L)'
;MNVLVRRKRNSVVVRSAARRYVLSVCMVLLSSVCAQSQSLQMDQKRFENSPILRDAAMAGAYYKLGVENLHEPSNSDRAIEHLEKAVELDESNGEYHYMLAEAYMANFEYAGLVRMPFLAPKVKSQLELAVKCDPISTVYREALVNYYVFAPAILGGSYQKAHEQSDQIARIDTYLGMLAHAGVYAGEGEGDKAEQLYRKAIYSRPGSWQAYHHFGNYYVGIGDLDAAIVMFKKYAEVAPDQAESHYQLGRAFQQKRMYPETIRSFQKALELDPSRTPLVFRIAQLYEFMGNRALAHEEYQHYLSMVPSGRAADDARVKIRELAH
;
A
#
# COMPACT_ATOMS: atom_id res chain seq x y z
N MET A 1 78.22 -15.01 36.81
CA MET A 1 77.34 -13.93 37.31
C MET A 1 76.93 -12.92 36.23
N ASN A 2 77.55 -12.88 35.05
CA ASN A 2 77.25 -11.87 34.02
C ASN A 2 76.16 -12.23 32.99
N VAL A 3 75.73 -13.44 32.89
CA VAL A 3 74.73 -13.88 31.88
C VAL A 3 73.30 -13.64 32.37
N LEU A 4 73.00 -13.75 33.63
CA LEU A 4 71.67 -13.54 34.23
C LEU A 4 71.22 -12.06 34.29
N VAL A 5 72.20 -11.14 34.42
CA VAL A 5 71.91 -9.69 34.45
C VAL A 5 71.53 -9.15 33.05
N ARG A 6 72.17 -9.70 31.99
CA ARG A 6 71.82 -9.30 30.60
C ARG A 6 70.43 -9.77 30.19
N ARG A 7 69.92 -10.97 30.62
CA ARG A 7 68.57 -11.45 30.31
C ARG A 7 67.48 -10.62 30.98
N LYS A 8 67.68 -10.15 32.22
CA LYS A 8 66.70 -9.30 32.92
C LYS A 8 66.57 -7.90 32.29
N ARG A 9 67.71 -7.29 31.84
CA ARG A 9 67.68 -5.97 31.17
C ARG A 9 66.93 -6.02 29.82
N ASN A 10 67.17 -7.05 29.00
CA ASN A 10 66.42 -7.20 27.72
C ASN A 10 64.94 -7.42 27.91
N SER A 11 64.48 -8.16 28.93
CA SER A 11 63.04 -8.39 29.19
C SER A 11 62.29 -7.12 29.62
N VAL A 12 62.96 -6.20 30.33
CA VAL A 12 62.35 -4.93 30.74
C VAL A 12 62.26 -3.96 29.56
N VAL A 13 63.24 -3.92 28.67
CA VAL A 13 63.25 -3.06 27.48
C VAL A 13 62.19 -3.55 26.48
N VAL A 14 62.10 -4.84 26.28
CA VAL A 14 61.04 -5.42 25.39
C VAL A 14 59.62 -5.18 25.93
N ARG A 15 59.42 -5.31 27.25
CA ARG A 15 58.15 -5.00 27.89
C ARG A 15 57.76 -3.52 27.81
N SER A 16 58.75 -2.61 27.91
CA SER A 16 58.50 -1.18 27.77
C SER A 16 58.20 -0.77 26.33
N ALA A 17 58.83 -1.39 25.33
CA ALA A 17 58.56 -1.17 23.91
C ALA A 17 57.16 -1.70 23.50
N ALA A 18 56.83 -2.93 23.95
CA ALA A 18 55.50 -3.50 23.71
C ALA A 18 54.38 -2.64 24.35
N ARG A 19 54.58 -2.13 25.58
CA ARG A 19 53.63 -1.26 26.27
C ARG A 19 53.44 0.09 25.54
N ARG A 20 54.51 0.66 24.98
CA ARG A 20 54.45 1.88 24.16
C ARG A 20 53.74 1.64 22.85
N TYR A 21 53.93 0.48 22.19
CA TYR A 21 53.25 0.12 20.96
C TYR A 21 51.76 -0.08 21.18
N VAL A 22 51.35 -0.79 22.23
CA VAL A 22 49.96 -0.99 22.62
C VAL A 22 49.27 0.35 22.93
N LEU A 23 49.93 1.23 23.68
CA LEU A 23 49.42 2.58 23.98
C LEU A 23 49.28 3.44 22.71
N SER A 24 50.22 3.34 21.77
CA SER A 24 50.16 4.03 20.48
C SER A 24 49.02 3.52 19.62
N VAL A 25 48.82 2.20 19.54
CA VAL A 25 47.67 1.60 18.80
C VAL A 25 46.34 1.96 19.45
N CYS A 26 46.25 1.94 20.79
CA CYS A 26 45.05 2.39 21.50
C CYS A 26 44.75 3.87 21.28
N MET A 27 45.77 4.74 21.26
CA MET A 27 45.56 6.15 20.94
C MET A 27 45.10 6.39 19.50
N VAL A 28 45.60 5.64 18.53
CA VAL A 28 45.16 5.73 17.13
C VAL A 28 43.74 5.23 17.00
N LEU A 29 43.38 4.14 17.68
CA LEU A 29 41.97 3.62 17.67
C LEU A 29 41.01 4.59 18.38
N LEU A 30 41.40 5.17 19.51
CA LEU A 30 40.62 6.18 20.22
C LEU A 30 40.46 7.46 19.40
N SER A 31 41.48 7.89 18.68
CA SER A 31 41.39 9.07 17.81
C SER A 31 40.50 8.81 16.60
N SER A 32 40.50 7.60 16.03
CA SER A 32 39.60 7.24 14.91
C SER A 32 38.12 7.14 15.35
N VAL A 33 37.86 6.59 16.54
CA VAL A 33 36.49 6.54 17.12
C VAL A 33 36.01 7.95 17.47
N CYS A 34 36.90 8.80 18.02
CA CYS A 34 36.58 10.20 18.33
C CYS A 34 36.33 11.01 17.04
N ALA A 35 37.10 10.79 15.98
CA ALA A 35 36.87 11.42 14.67
C ALA A 35 35.54 10.98 14.03
N GLN A 36 35.19 9.69 14.13
CA GLN A 36 33.90 9.19 13.67
C GLN A 36 32.73 9.77 14.48
N SER A 37 32.86 9.88 15.80
CA SER A 37 31.81 10.50 16.63
C SER A 37 31.67 12.01 16.36
N GLN A 38 32.76 12.72 16.07
CA GLN A 38 32.73 14.12 15.68
C GLN A 38 32.12 14.32 14.28
N SER A 39 32.42 13.42 13.33
CA SER A 39 31.77 13.47 11.99
C SER A 39 30.28 13.24 12.08
N LEU A 40 29.84 12.26 12.87
CA LEU A 40 28.41 12.01 13.12
C LEU A 40 27.71 13.21 13.79
N GLN A 41 28.36 13.85 14.76
CA GLN A 41 27.81 15.05 15.39
C GLN A 41 27.81 16.28 14.45
N MET A 42 28.80 16.40 13.58
CA MET A 42 28.80 17.45 12.55
C MET A 42 27.74 17.22 11.48
N ASP A 43 27.53 15.96 11.06
CA ASP A 43 26.47 15.61 10.12
C ASP A 43 25.08 15.82 10.75
N GLN A 44 24.90 15.49 12.03
CA GLN A 44 23.68 15.77 12.76
C GLN A 44 23.41 17.27 12.91
N LYS A 45 24.41 18.09 13.27
CA LYS A 45 24.29 19.56 13.30
C LYS A 45 24.04 20.17 11.92
N ARG A 46 24.62 19.58 10.86
CA ARG A 46 24.40 19.99 9.48
C ARG A 46 22.96 19.68 9.03
N PHE A 47 22.41 18.53 9.47
CA PHE A 47 21.02 18.16 9.30
C PHE A 47 20.08 19.14 10.04
N GLU A 48 20.35 19.40 11.33
CA GLU A 48 19.55 20.32 12.15
C GLU A 48 19.55 21.76 11.62
N ASN A 49 20.61 22.19 10.94
CA ASN A 49 20.78 23.55 10.42
C ASN A 49 20.45 23.71 8.93
N SER A 50 20.07 22.62 8.24
CA SER A 50 19.63 22.67 6.83
C SER A 50 18.12 22.78 6.76
N PRO A 51 17.53 23.90 6.31
CA PRO A 51 16.07 24.02 6.11
C PRO A 51 15.53 22.92 5.21
N ILE A 52 16.23 22.63 4.12
CA ILE A 52 15.82 21.60 3.12
C ILE A 52 15.73 20.21 3.74
N LEU A 53 16.74 19.81 4.54
CA LEU A 53 16.74 18.48 5.19
C LEU A 53 15.68 18.39 6.27
N ARG A 54 15.42 19.49 6.99
CA ARG A 54 14.35 19.58 7.98
C ARG A 54 12.98 19.48 7.31
N ASP A 55 12.77 20.22 6.21
CA ASP A 55 11.51 20.22 5.48
C ASP A 55 11.25 18.84 4.87
N ALA A 56 12.24 18.16 4.30
CA ALA A 56 12.14 16.79 3.81
C ALA A 56 11.79 15.78 4.93
N ALA A 57 12.38 15.91 6.11
CA ALA A 57 12.05 15.07 7.26
C ALA A 57 10.62 15.31 7.76
N MET A 58 10.18 16.58 7.78
CA MET A 58 8.81 16.95 8.14
C MET A 58 7.81 16.45 7.09
N ALA A 59 8.12 16.58 5.78
CA ALA A 59 7.29 16.03 4.71
C ALA A 59 7.08 14.52 4.87
N GLY A 60 8.15 13.76 5.14
CA GLY A 60 8.06 12.33 5.40
C GLY A 60 7.26 11.97 6.64
N ALA A 61 7.30 12.79 7.70
CA ALA A 61 6.48 12.60 8.90
C ALA A 61 4.99 12.83 8.61
N TYR A 62 4.66 13.92 7.90
CA TYR A 62 3.28 14.20 7.48
C TYR A 62 2.74 13.14 6.53
N TYR A 63 3.56 12.66 5.58
CA TYR A 63 3.20 11.55 4.69
C TYR A 63 2.79 10.31 5.49
N LYS A 64 3.61 9.88 6.46
CA LYS A 64 3.29 8.72 7.31
C LYS A 64 1.97 8.90 8.06
N LEU A 65 1.77 10.06 8.69
CA LEU A 65 0.51 10.37 9.39
C LEU A 65 -0.68 10.36 8.42
N GLY A 66 -0.51 10.86 7.21
CA GLY A 66 -1.52 10.83 6.17
C GLY A 66 -1.91 9.41 5.77
N VAL A 67 -0.92 8.56 5.49
CA VAL A 67 -1.13 7.14 5.12
C VAL A 67 -1.79 6.37 6.27
N GLU A 68 -1.35 6.56 7.53
CA GLU A 68 -1.96 5.93 8.69
C GLU A 68 -3.46 6.31 8.83
N ASN A 69 -3.81 7.57 8.57
CA ASN A 69 -5.21 8.01 8.64
C ASN A 69 -6.08 7.47 7.48
N LEU A 70 -5.50 7.03 6.35
CA LEU A 70 -6.24 6.42 5.24
C LEU A 70 -6.83 5.04 5.59
N HIS A 71 -6.29 4.34 6.57
CA HIS A 71 -6.83 3.05 7.02
C HIS A 71 -8.23 3.16 7.65
N GLU A 72 -8.60 4.35 8.14
CA GLU A 72 -9.90 4.63 8.75
C GLU A 72 -10.68 5.63 7.89
N PRO A 73 -11.77 5.22 7.22
CA PRO A 73 -12.54 6.10 6.32
C PRO A 73 -13.03 7.39 7.00
N SER A 74 -13.35 7.34 8.31
CA SER A 74 -13.75 8.50 9.11
C SER A 74 -12.64 9.54 9.28
N ASN A 75 -11.39 9.17 9.06
CA ASN A 75 -10.22 10.04 9.17
C ASN A 75 -9.74 10.60 7.83
N SER A 76 -10.50 10.39 6.75
CA SER A 76 -10.08 10.81 5.40
C SER A 76 -9.82 12.32 5.27
N ASP A 77 -10.54 13.18 6.00
CA ASP A 77 -10.25 14.62 6.03
C ASP A 77 -8.87 14.92 6.68
N ARG A 78 -8.49 14.17 7.75
CA ARG A 78 -7.17 14.28 8.38
C ARG A 78 -6.06 13.75 7.50
N ALA A 79 -6.33 12.65 6.78
CA ALA A 79 -5.40 12.11 5.80
C ALA A 79 -5.06 13.16 4.74
N ILE A 80 -6.09 13.85 4.19
CA ILE A 80 -5.92 14.93 3.23
C ILE A 80 -5.06 16.05 3.83
N GLU A 81 -5.39 16.54 5.04
CA GLU A 81 -4.65 17.63 5.69
C GLU A 81 -3.15 17.29 5.82
N HIS A 82 -2.83 16.09 6.28
CA HIS A 82 -1.44 15.67 6.43
C HIS A 82 -0.73 15.49 5.08
N LEU A 83 -1.39 14.92 4.07
CA LEU A 83 -0.79 14.72 2.75
C LEU A 83 -0.66 16.04 1.98
N GLU A 84 -1.58 17.00 2.14
CA GLU A 84 -1.41 18.37 1.62
C GLU A 84 -0.15 19.04 2.22
N LYS A 85 0.10 18.84 3.53
CA LYS A 85 1.34 19.33 4.18
C LYS A 85 2.59 18.65 3.65
N ALA A 86 2.55 17.33 3.40
CA ALA A 86 3.68 16.60 2.82
C ALA A 86 4.02 17.13 1.42
N VAL A 87 3.01 17.35 0.57
CA VAL A 87 3.16 17.94 -0.76
C VAL A 87 3.69 19.38 -0.69
N GLU A 88 3.16 20.22 0.22
CA GLU A 88 3.61 21.60 0.42
C GLU A 88 5.12 21.69 0.76
N LEU A 89 5.62 20.73 1.54
CA LEU A 89 7.03 20.67 1.95
C LEU A 89 7.96 20.04 0.91
N ASP A 90 7.44 19.20 0.02
CA ASP A 90 8.19 18.59 -1.09
C ASP A 90 7.26 18.33 -2.30
N GLU A 91 7.07 19.37 -3.11
CA GLU A 91 6.27 19.30 -4.35
C GLU A 91 6.90 18.43 -5.45
N SER A 92 8.15 18.01 -5.30
CA SER A 92 8.86 17.18 -6.27
C SER A 92 8.64 15.68 -6.06
N ASN A 93 8.02 15.28 -4.97
CA ASN A 93 7.81 13.89 -4.61
C ASN A 93 6.51 13.33 -5.21
N GLY A 94 6.63 12.51 -6.27
CA GLY A 94 5.48 11.90 -6.95
C GLY A 94 4.62 11.02 -6.04
N GLU A 95 5.20 10.36 -5.05
CA GLU A 95 4.48 9.52 -4.10
C GLU A 95 3.54 10.32 -3.21
N TYR A 96 3.95 11.53 -2.77
CA TYR A 96 3.09 12.41 -1.98
C TYR A 96 1.87 12.88 -2.77
N HIS A 97 2.07 13.26 -4.03
CA HIS A 97 0.98 13.59 -4.94
C HIS A 97 0.04 12.40 -5.17
N TYR A 98 0.60 11.21 -5.41
CA TYR A 98 -0.18 9.99 -5.62
C TYR A 98 -1.04 9.67 -4.39
N MET A 99 -0.45 9.65 -3.20
CA MET A 99 -1.19 9.35 -1.97
C MET A 99 -2.22 10.44 -1.61
N LEU A 100 -1.96 11.69 -1.96
CA LEU A 100 -2.95 12.76 -1.81
C LEU A 100 -4.15 12.56 -2.75
N ALA A 101 -3.92 12.08 -3.97
CA ALA A 101 -5.01 11.70 -4.88
C ALA A 101 -5.85 10.54 -4.31
N GLU A 102 -5.19 9.50 -3.75
CA GLU A 102 -5.86 8.38 -3.06
C GLU A 102 -6.70 8.88 -1.87
N ALA A 103 -6.18 9.83 -1.08
CA ALA A 103 -6.91 10.42 0.04
C ALA A 103 -8.17 11.18 -0.42
N TYR A 104 -8.08 11.94 -1.51
CA TYR A 104 -9.25 12.59 -2.09
C TYR A 104 -10.28 11.58 -2.61
N MET A 105 -9.84 10.46 -3.21
CA MET A 105 -10.74 9.39 -3.67
C MET A 105 -11.44 8.70 -2.47
N ALA A 106 -10.69 8.34 -1.44
CA ALA A 106 -11.27 7.75 -0.23
C ALA A 106 -12.28 8.69 0.45
N ASN A 107 -12.01 10.01 0.44
CA ASN A 107 -12.91 10.98 1.04
C ASN A 107 -14.26 11.07 0.32
N PHE A 108 -14.32 11.05 -1.02
CA PHE A 108 -15.63 11.10 -1.66
C PHE A 108 -16.39 9.77 -1.61
N GLU A 109 -15.71 8.64 -1.52
CA GLU A 109 -16.36 7.34 -1.23
C GLU A 109 -17.06 7.36 0.13
N TYR A 110 -16.42 7.94 1.15
CA TYR A 110 -16.98 8.08 2.50
C TYR A 110 -18.05 9.17 2.62
N ALA A 111 -17.79 10.37 2.08
CA ALA A 111 -18.66 11.53 2.20
C ALA A 111 -19.78 11.59 1.15
N GLY A 112 -19.76 10.68 0.19
CA GLY A 112 -20.76 10.54 -0.84
C GLY A 112 -20.57 11.47 -2.04
N LEU A 113 -21.44 11.27 -3.05
CA LEU A 113 -21.35 11.92 -4.37
C LEU A 113 -21.41 13.46 -4.34
N VAL A 114 -21.83 14.06 -3.24
CA VAL A 114 -21.92 15.53 -3.10
C VAL A 114 -20.55 16.20 -3.17
N ARG A 115 -19.50 15.56 -2.65
CA ARG A 115 -18.13 16.09 -2.69
C ARG A 115 -17.40 15.80 -4.00
N MET A 116 -17.88 14.87 -4.80
CA MET A 116 -17.25 14.44 -6.05
C MET A 116 -16.89 15.59 -7.02
N PRO A 117 -17.78 16.56 -7.31
CA PRO A 117 -17.45 17.65 -8.23
C PRO A 117 -16.29 18.54 -7.76
N PHE A 118 -16.07 18.62 -6.45
CA PHE A 118 -15.00 19.42 -5.84
C PHE A 118 -13.68 18.66 -5.73
N LEU A 119 -13.74 17.36 -5.48
CA LEU A 119 -12.54 16.53 -5.26
C LEU A 119 -12.01 15.92 -6.56
N ALA A 120 -12.86 15.56 -7.51
CA ALA A 120 -12.41 14.93 -8.75
C ALA A 120 -11.38 15.77 -9.55
N PRO A 121 -11.52 17.10 -9.70
CA PRO A 121 -10.47 17.92 -10.31
C PRO A 121 -9.15 17.92 -9.54
N LYS A 122 -9.23 17.85 -8.18
CA LYS A 122 -8.05 17.74 -7.32
C LYS A 122 -7.36 16.38 -7.51
N VAL A 123 -8.11 15.27 -7.51
CA VAL A 123 -7.59 13.92 -7.81
C VAL A 123 -6.81 13.94 -9.13
N LYS A 124 -7.44 14.42 -10.21
CA LYS A 124 -6.80 14.51 -11.52
C LYS A 124 -5.50 15.30 -11.47
N SER A 125 -5.54 16.51 -10.89
CA SER A 125 -4.36 17.36 -10.79
C SER A 125 -3.21 16.68 -10.05
N GLN A 126 -3.50 16.01 -8.93
CA GLN A 126 -2.48 15.32 -8.15
C GLN A 126 -1.91 14.10 -8.91
N LEU A 127 -2.73 13.32 -9.62
CA LEU A 127 -2.24 12.22 -10.46
C LEU A 127 -1.38 12.71 -11.63
N GLU A 128 -1.77 13.82 -12.27
CA GLU A 128 -0.96 14.43 -13.34
C GLU A 128 0.40 14.93 -12.81
N LEU A 129 0.43 15.48 -11.57
CA LEU A 129 1.66 15.89 -10.90
C LEU A 129 2.51 14.67 -10.50
N ALA A 130 1.93 13.62 -9.97
CA ALA A 130 2.64 12.38 -9.66
C ALA A 130 3.36 11.81 -10.91
N VAL A 131 2.65 11.73 -12.04
CA VAL A 131 3.23 11.30 -13.33
C VAL A 131 4.32 12.26 -13.83
N LYS A 132 4.16 13.57 -13.57
CA LYS A 132 5.18 14.57 -13.95
C LYS A 132 6.45 14.43 -13.11
N CYS A 133 6.33 14.13 -11.81
CA CYS A 133 7.46 13.93 -10.90
C CYS A 133 8.20 12.63 -11.22
N ASP A 134 7.49 11.55 -11.55
CA ASP A 134 8.08 10.27 -11.97
C ASP A 134 7.41 9.75 -13.27
N PRO A 135 7.95 10.15 -14.44
CA PRO A 135 7.38 9.79 -15.73
C PRO A 135 7.49 8.30 -16.09
N ILE A 136 8.31 7.52 -15.38
CA ILE A 136 8.47 6.09 -15.62
C ILE A 136 7.67 5.22 -14.63
N SER A 137 6.99 5.82 -13.65
CA SER A 137 6.10 5.08 -12.75
C SER A 137 4.86 4.59 -13.51
N THR A 138 4.76 3.27 -13.67
CA THR A 138 3.56 2.65 -14.25
C THR A 138 2.38 2.73 -13.30
N VAL A 139 2.62 2.76 -11.99
CA VAL A 139 1.58 2.87 -10.94
C VAL A 139 0.84 4.20 -11.04
N TYR A 140 1.56 5.32 -11.12
CA TYR A 140 0.94 6.65 -11.23
C TYR A 140 0.19 6.82 -12.55
N ARG A 141 0.74 6.26 -13.63
CA ARG A 141 0.06 6.27 -14.94
C ARG A 141 -1.20 5.40 -14.94
N GLU A 142 -1.16 4.23 -14.30
CA GLU A 142 -2.33 3.36 -14.18
C GLU A 142 -3.46 4.04 -13.38
N ALA A 143 -3.12 4.69 -12.27
CA ALA A 143 -4.09 5.48 -11.51
C ALA A 143 -4.71 6.61 -12.36
N LEU A 144 -3.91 7.27 -13.18
CA LEU A 144 -4.38 8.30 -14.10
C LEU A 144 -5.25 7.71 -15.23
N VAL A 145 -4.91 6.52 -15.77
CA VAL A 145 -5.76 5.76 -16.71
C VAL A 145 -7.10 5.47 -16.07
N ASN A 146 -7.11 4.93 -14.86
CA ASN A 146 -8.33 4.64 -14.12
C ASN A 146 -9.18 5.89 -13.92
N TYR A 147 -8.56 7.02 -13.54
CA TYR A 147 -9.27 8.29 -13.44
C TYR A 147 -9.95 8.65 -14.77
N TYR A 148 -9.22 8.62 -15.90
CA TYR A 148 -9.76 8.98 -17.21
C TYR A 148 -10.87 8.04 -17.68
N VAL A 149 -10.84 6.77 -17.31
CA VAL A 149 -11.88 5.77 -17.64
C VAL A 149 -13.16 5.97 -16.82
N PHE A 150 -13.02 6.19 -15.49
CA PHE A 150 -14.18 6.17 -14.59
C PHE A 150 -14.79 7.54 -14.30
N ALA A 151 -14.01 8.64 -14.46
CA ALA A 151 -14.55 9.97 -14.23
C ALA A 151 -15.51 10.37 -15.36
N PRO A 152 -16.65 11.03 -15.04
CA PRO A 152 -17.48 11.65 -16.05
C PRO A 152 -16.72 12.67 -16.90
N ALA A 153 -17.08 12.81 -18.18
CA ALA A 153 -16.40 13.75 -19.10
C ALA A 153 -16.35 15.19 -18.57
N ILE A 154 -17.43 15.63 -17.89
CA ILE A 154 -17.50 16.97 -17.26
C ILE A 154 -16.47 17.15 -16.14
N LEU A 155 -16.00 16.07 -15.54
CA LEU A 155 -14.96 16.05 -14.51
C LEU A 155 -13.58 15.71 -15.08
N GLY A 156 -13.46 15.60 -16.39
CA GLY A 156 -12.20 15.42 -17.12
C GLY A 156 -11.90 13.97 -17.50
N GLY A 157 -12.87 13.05 -17.39
CA GLY A 157 -12.75 11.70 -17.95
C GLY A 157 -12.59 11.72 -19.47
N SER A 158 -11.80 10.80 -20.03
CA SER A 158 -11.49 10.76 -21.46
C SER A 158 -10.82 9.45 -21.84
N TYR A 159 -11.51 8.61 -22.58
CA TYR A 159 -10.91 7.37 -23.10
C TYR A 159 -9.69 7.63 -24.00
N GLN A 160 -9.71 8.70 -24.80
CA GLN A 160 -8.55 9.07 -25.60
C GLN A 160 -7.30 9.28 -24.72
N LYS A 161 -7.42 10.09 -23.65
CA LYS A 161 -6.31 10.30 -22.70
C LYS A 161 -5.92 9.04 -21.96
N ALA A 162 -6.89 8.19 -21.64
CA ALA A 162 -6.61 6.88 -21.04
C ALA A 162 -5.76 6.01 -21.97
N HIS A 163 -6.08 5.96 -23.27
CA HIS A 163 -5.25 5.27 -24.27
C HIS A 163 -3.85 5.89 -24.40
N GLU A 164 -3.74 7.22 -24.42
CA GLU A 164 -2.44 7.92 -24.47
C GLU A 164 -1.55 7.53 -23.25
N GLN A 165 -2.12 7.44 -22.03
CA GLN A 165 -1.37 6.98 -20.88
C GLN A 165 -1.05 5.49 -20.95
N SER A 166 -1.96 4.66 -21.46
CA SER A 166 -1.73 3.23 -21.67
C SER A 166 -0.60 2.97 -22.69
N ASP A 167 -0.49 3.80 -23.73
CA ASP A 167 0.64 3.77 -24.67
C ASP A 167 1.98 4.10 -23.97
N GLN A 168 1.97 5.06 -23.03
CA GLN A 168 3.18 5.37 -22.25
C GLN A 168 3.56 4.19 -21.33
N ILE A 169 2.57 3.55 -20.69
CA ILE A 169 2.81 2.33 -19.91
C ILE A 169 3.39 1.23 -20.82
N ALA A 170 2.84 1.04 -22.02
CA ALA A 170 3.32 0.01 -22.96
C ALA A 170 4.77 0.22 -23.44
N ARG A 171 5.24 1.46 -23.48
CA ARG A 171 6.66 1.79 -23.77
C ARG A 171 7.60 1.41 -22.64
N ILE A 172 7.12 1.41 -21.39
CA ILE A 172 7.87 1.03 -20.18
C ILE A 172 7.82 -0.49 -20.00
N ASP A 173 6.62 -1.05 -20.01
CA ASP A 173 6.35 -2.50 -19.92
C ASP A 173 5.16 -2.86 -20.82
N THR A 174 5.45 -3.59 -21.90
CA THR A 174 4.43 -4.01 -22.88
C THR A 174 3.32 -4.84 -22.25
N TYR A 175 3.62 -5.65 -21.22
CA TYR A 175 2.63 -6.46 -20.53
C TYR A 175 1.65 -5.58 -19.71
N LEU A 176 2.16 -4.62 -18.94
CA LEU A 176 1.33 -3.69 -18.20
C LEU A 176 0.52 -2.78 -19.13
N GLY A 177 1.11 -2.38 -20.27
CA GLY A 177 0.39 -1.66 -21.31
C GLY A 177 -0.78 -2.43 -21.91
N MET A 178 -0.64 -3.76 -22.11
CA MET A 178 -1.76 -4.60 -22.53
C MET A 178 -2.90 -4.60 -21.50
N LEU A 179 -2.58 -4.67 -20.20
CA LEU A 179 -3.57 -4.63 -19.13
C LEU A 179 -4.28 -3.26 -19.06
N ALA A 180 -3.51 -2.18 -19.19
CA ALA A 180 -4.06 -0.83 -19.19
C ALA A 180 -5.02 -0.61 -20.37
N HIS A 181 -4.61 -0.95 -21.61
CA HIS A 181 -5.49 -0.88 -22.76
C HIS A 181 -6.74 -1.76 -22.63
N ALA A 182 -6.59 -2.98 -22.07
CA ALA A 182 -7.74 -3.84 -21.82
C ALA A 182 -8.76 -3.18 -20.89
N GLY A 183 -8.28 -2.52 -19.82
CA GLY A 183 -9.13 -1.73 -18.92
C GLY A 183 -9.84 -0.57 -19.61
N VAL A 184 -9.14 0.14 -20.52
CA VAL A 184 -9.76 1.24 -21.29
C VAL A 184 -10.85 0.70 -22.23
N TYR A 185 -10.58 -0.36 -23.00
CA TYR A 185 -11.59 -0.99 -23.86
C TYR A 185 -12.80 -1.53 -23.08
N ALA A 186 -12.56 -2.07 -21.87
CA ALA A 186 -13.64 -2.47 -20.99
C ALA A 186 -14.53 -1.27 -20.61
N GLY A 187 -13.93 -0.13 -20.28
CA GLY A 187 -14.65 1.12 -19.99
C GLY A 187 -15.42 1.69 -21.17
N GLU A 188 -14.89 1.54 -22.39
CA GLU A 188 -15.56 1.92 -23.66
C GLU A 188 -16.73 0.99 -24.04
N GLY A 189 -16.86 -0.18 -23.36
CA GLY A 189 -17.84 -1.22 -23.72
C GLY A 189 -17.39 -2.13 -24.87
N GLU A 190 -16.11 -2.05 -25.28
CA GLU A 190 -15.49 -2.87 -26.31
C GLU A 190 -14.99 -4.20 -25.72
N GLY A 191 -15.93 -5.01 -25.19
CA GLY A 191 -15.65 -6.21 -24.43
C GLY A 191 -14.75 -7.23 -25.15
N ASP A 192 -14.99 -7.45 -26.44
CA ASP A 192 -14.20 -8.40 -27.23
C ASP A 192 -12.72 -8.00 -27.30
N LYS A 193 -12.43 -6.70 -27.44
CA LYS A 193 -11.06 -6.18 -27.45
C LYS A 193 -10.41 -6.30 -26.07
N ALA A 194 -11.18 -6.01 -25.02
CA ALA A 194 -10.71 -6.14 -23.64
C ALA A 194 -10.31 -7.59 -23.34
N GLU A 195 -11.22 -8.55 -23.61
CA GLU A 195 -10.94 -9.97 -23.39
C GLU A 195 -9.75 -10.48 -24.19
N GLN A 196 -9.64 -10.08 -25.44
CA GLN A 196 -8.50 -10.47 -26.28
C GLN A 196 -7.16 -10.04 -25.67
N LEU A 197 -7.10 -8.80 -25.15
CA LEU A 197 -5.88 -8.27 -24.51
C LEU A 197 -5.58 -8.96 -23.17
N TYR A 198 -6.60 -9.18 -22.31
CA TYR A 198 -6.42 -9.94 -21.07
C TYR A 198 -5.89 -11.37 -21.34
N ARG A 199 -6.49 -12.08 -22.31
CA ARG A 199 -6.03 -13.43 -22.70
C ARG A 199 -4.59 -13.40 -23.24
N LYS A 200 -4.24 -12.39 -24.05
CA LYS A 200 -2.88 -12.20 -24.56
C LYS A 200 -1.89 -11.91 -23.42
N ALA A 201 -2.27 -11.11 -22.44
CA ALA A 201 -1.47 -10.84 -21.25
C ALA A 201 -1.22 -12.12 -20.43
N ILE A 202 -2.27 -12.92 -20.16
CA ILE A 202 -2.14 -14.23 -19.49
C ILE A 202 -1.22 -15.16 -20.26
N TYR A 203 -1.36 -15.24 -21.59
CA TYR A 203 -0.51 -16.08 -22.41
C TYR A 203 0.96 -15.64 -22.36
N SER A 204 1.22 -14.33 -22.33
CA SER A 204 2.59 -13.79 -22.30
C SER A 204 3.30 -13.98 -20.96
N ARG A 205 2.55 -13.90 -19.84
CA ARG A 205 3.07 -14.06 -18.46
C ARG A 205 2.09 -14.85 -17.59
N PRO A 206 1.97 -16.18 -17.78
CA PRO A 206 0.95 -17.00 -17.10
C PRO A 206 1.14 -17.09 -15.57
N GLY A 207 2.35 -16.83 -15.06
CA GLY A 207 2.63 -16.75 -13.62
C GLY A 207 2.41 -15.38 -12.99
N SER A 208 2.00 -14.38 -13.77
CA SER A 208 1.77 -13.02 -13.26
C SER A 208 0.33 -12.84 -12.81
N TRP A 209 0.16 -12.44 -11.56
CA TRP A 209 -1.16 -12.32 -10.94
C TRP A 209 -2.00 -11.17 -11.48
N GLN A 210 -1.37 -10.10 -11.99
CA GLN A 210 -2.07 -8.87 -12.40
C GLN A 210 -3.12 -9.13 -13.47
N ALA A 211 -2.81 -9.95 -14.50
CA ALA A 211 -3.77 -10.24 -15.56
C ALA A 211 -5.02 -10.96 -15.02
N TYR A 212 -4.85 -11.91 -14.12
CA TYR A 212 -6.00 -12.59 -13.49
C TYR A 212 -6.82 -11.66 -12.62
N HIS A 213 -6.18 -10.76 -11.88
CA HIS A 213 -6.84 -9.74 -11.06
C HIS A 213 -7.67 -8.78 -11.94
N HIS A 214 -7.06 -8.16 -12.95
CA HIS A 214 -7.75 -7.20 -13.84
C HIS A 214 -8.88 -7.88 -14.63
N PHE A 215 -8.64 -9.07 -15.15
CA PHE A 215 -9.66 -9.80 -15.91
C PHE A 215 -10.80 -10.28 -15.01
N GLY A 216 -10.51 -10.69 -13.77
CA GLY A 216 -11.52 -10.99 -12.78
C GLY A 216 -12.42 -9.79 -12.48
N ASN A 217 -11.81 -8.60 -12.27
CA ASN A 217 -12.56 -7.35 -12.06
C ASN A 217 -13.39 -6.96 -13.27
N TYR A 218 -12.89 -7.15 -14.50
CA TYR A 218 -13.69 -6.98 -15.71
C TYR A 218 -14.93 -7.85 -15.71
N TYR A 219 -14.80 -9.15 -15.41
CA TYR A 219 -15.94 -10.06 -15.35
C TYR A 219 -16.94 -9.69 -14.23
N VAL A 220 -16.46 -9.21 -13.08
CA VAL A 220 -17.34 -8.63 -12.04
C VAL A 220 -18.11 -7.43 -12.59
N GLY A 221 -17.45 -6.55 -13.35
CA GLY A 221 -18.07 -5.36 -13.93
C GLY A 221 -19.18 -5.65 -14.93
N ILE A 222 -19.05 -6.72 -15.72
CA ILE A 222 -20.09 -7.16 -16.67
C ILE A 222 -21.09 -8.16 -16.07
N GLY A 223 -20.94 -8.52 -14.79
CA GLY A 223 -21.85 -9.43 -14.07
C GLY A 223 -21.60 -10.92 -14.30
N ASP A 224 -20.55 -11.31 -15.04
CA ASP A 224 -20.15 -12.72 -15.18
C ASP A 224 -19.35 -13.19 -13.96
N LEU A 225 -20.09 -13.44 -12.88
CA LEU A 225 -19.48 -13.84 -11.61
C LEU A 225 -18.82 -15.23 -11.67
N ASP A 226 -19.25 -16.10 -12.58
CA ASP A 226 -18.62 -17.43 -12.76
C ASP A 226 -17.23 -17.29 -13.36
N ALA A 227 -17.10 -16.51 -14.42
CA ALA A 227 -15.80 -16.20 -15.02
C ALA A 227 -14.89 -15.42 -14.05
N ALA A 228 -15.45 -14.47 -13.29
CA ALA A 228 -14.71 -13.73 -12.27
C ALA A 228 -14.10 -14.67 -11.20
N ILE A 229 -14.89 -15.61 -10.68
CA ILE A 229 -14.44 -16.60 -9.70
C ILE A 229 -13.31 -17.47 -10.26
N VAL A 230 -13.39 -17.86 -11.54
CA VAL A 230 -12.32 -18.63 -12.21
C VAL A 230 -11.02 -17.79 -12.23
N MET A 231 -11.10 -16.52 -12.60
CA MET A 231 -9.92 -15.65 -12.65
C MET A 231 -9.35 -15.39 -11.25
N PHE A 232 -10.17 -15.12 -10.24
CA PHE A 232 -9.68 -14.90 -8.88
C PHE A 232 -9.13 -16.17 -8.22
N LYS A 233 -9.64 -17.36 -8.56
CA LYS A 233 -9.00 -18.63 -8.15
C LYS A 233 -7.61 -18.74 -8.75
N LYS A 234 -7.43 -18.42 -10.03
CA LYS A 234 -6.11 -18.39 -10.67
C LYS A 234 -5.20 -17.34 -10.05
N TYR A 235 -5.74 -16.18 -9.67
CA TYR A 235 -4.98 -15.18 -8.91
C TYR A 235 -4.47 -15.77 -7.59
N ALA A 236 -5.33 -16.41 -6.80
CA ALA A 236 -4.93 -17.05 -5.54
C ALA A 236 -3.95 -18.22 -5.72
N GLU A 237 -4.00 -18.94 -6.86
CA GLU A 237 -3.03 -19.99 -7.20
C GLU A 237 -1.63 -19.43 -7.50
N VAL A 238 -1.52 -18.32 -8.24
CA VAL A 238 -0.23 -17.75 -8.65
C VAL A 238 0.35 -16.78 -7.60
N ALA A 239 -0.47 -16.28 -6.69
CA ALA A 239 -0.07 -15.37 -5.61
C ALA A 239 -0.73 -15.81 -4.28
N PRO A 240 -0.39 -17.00 -3.75
CA PRO A 240 -1.09 -17.58 -2.59
C PRO A 240 -0.88 -16.81 -1.29
N ASP A 241 0.20 -16.02 -1.19
CA ASP A 241 0.54 -15.24 0.00
C ASP A 241 -0.04 -13.82 -0.02
N GLN A 242 -0.75 -13.45 -1.10
CA GLN A 242 -1.40 -12.14 -1.18
C GLN A 242 -2.81 -12.21 -0.60
N ALA A 243 -3.04 -11.52 0.52
CA ALA A 243 -4.37 -11.41 1.13
C ALA A 243 -5.43 -10.88 0.16
N GLU A 244 -5.02 -9.99 -0.77
CA GLU A 244 -5.91 -9.41 -1.78
C GLU A 244 -6.53 -10.46 -2.71
N SER A 245 -5.80 -11.51 -3.09
CA SER A 245 -6.29 -12.57 -3.96
C SER A 245 -7.51 -13.29 -3.34
N HIS A 246 -7.41 -13.60 -2.06
CA HIS A 246 -8.48 -14.24 -1.30
C HIS A 246 -9.64 -13.28 -0.99
N TYR A 247 -9.33 -12.01 -0.75
CA TYR A 247 -10.35 -10.97 -0.56
C TYR A 247 -11.21 -10.80 -1.81
N GLN A 248 -10.61 -10.67 -3.00
CA GLN A 248 -11.35 -10.53 -4.26
C GLN A 248 -12.17 -11.78 -4.57
N LEU A 249 -11.61 -12.97 -4.32
CA LEU A 249 -12.34 -14.23 -4.46
C LEU A 249 -13.56 -14.27 -3.51
N GLY A 250 -13.38 -13.85 -2.26
CA GLY A 250 -14.47 -13.76 -1.29
C GLY A 250 -15.57 -12.78 -1.71
N ARG A 251 -15.18 -11.61 -2.25
CA ARG A 251 -16.14 -10.64 -2.80
C ARG A 251 -16.96 -11.20 -3.96
N ALA A 252 -16.32 -11.91 -4.89
CA ALA A 252 -17.02 -12.55 -6.02
C ALA A 252 -18.01 -13.63 -5.53
N PHE A 253 -17.60 -14.47 -4.56
CA PHE A 253 -18.50 -15.42 -3.93
C PHE A 253 -19.66 -14.73 -3.20
N GLN A 254 -19.40 -13.62 -2.49
CA GLN A 254 -20.45 -12.86 -1.79
C GLN A 254 -21.50 -12.30 -2.77
N GLN A 255 -21.09 -11.74 -3.89
CA GLN A 255 -22.02 -11.26 -4.92
C GLN A 255 -22.87 -12.41 -5.50
N LYS A 256 -22.29 -13.60 -5.63
CA LYS A 256 -22.98 -14.82 -6.04
C LYS A 256 -23.80 -15.47 -4.92
N ARG A 257 -23.82 -14.90 -3.69
CA ARG A 257 -24.48 -15.41 -2.49
C ARG A 257 -23.98 -16.79 -2.02
N MET A 258 -22.74 -17.11 -2.35
CA MET A 258 -22.06 -18.33 -1.90
C MET A 258 -21.39 -18.06 -0.55
N TYR A 259 -22.20 -17.91 0.50
CA TYR A 259 -21.73 -17.38 1.80
C TYR A 259 -20.68 -18.26 2.51
N PRO A 260 -20.79 -19.60 2.49
CA PRO A 260 -19.74 -20.46 3.07
C PRO A 260 -18.37 -20.26 2.40
N GLU A 261 -18.34 -20.13 1.07
CA GLU A 261 -17.13 -19.86 0.27
C GLU A 261 -16.59 -18.45 0.55
N THR A 262 -17.49 -17.47 0.70
CA THR A 262 -17.16 -16.09 1.08
C THR A 262 -16.41 -16.06 2.40
N ILE A 263 -16.97 -16.72 3.45
CA ILE A 263 -16.39 -16.76 4.78
C ILE A 263 -15.00 -17.39 4.73
N ARG A 264 -14.85 -18.57 4.09
CA ARG A 264 -13.53 -19.22 3.96
C ARG A 264 -12.50 -18.32 3.28
N SER A 265 -12.91 -17.62 2.22
CA SER A 265 -12.01 -16.74 1.49
C SER A 265 -11.61 -15.51 2.32
N PHE A 266 -12.56 -14.89 3.05
CA PHE A 266 -12.27 -13.77 3.94
C PHE A 266 -11.41 -14.19 5.14
N GLN A 267 -11.65 -15.36 5.72
CA GLN A 267 -10.80 -15.92 6.77
C GLN A 267 -9.36 -16.12 6.27
N LYS A 268 -9.20 -16.64 5.05
CA LYS A 268 -7.86 -16.78 4.45
C LYS A 268 -7.18 -15.43 4.21
N ALA A 269 -7.93 -14.41 3.78
CA ALA A 269 -7.41 -13.05 3.65
C ALA A 269 -6.97 -12.47 5.00
N LEU A 270 -7.72 -12.73 6.09
CA LEU A 270 -7.36 -12.31 7.46
C LEU A 270 -6.15 -13.05 8.04
N GLU A 271 -6.00 -14.36 7.74
CA GLU A 271 -4.78 -15.10 8.12
C GLU A 271 -3.52 -14.50 7.51
N LEU A 272 -3.61 -14.01 6.27
CA LEU A 272 -2.50 -13.41 5.54
C LEU A 272 -2.28 -11.93 5.92
N ASP A 273 -3.34 -11.22 6.25
CA ASP A 273 -3.30 -9.81 6.64
C ASP A 273 -4.31 -9.54 7.78
N PRO A 274 -3.88 -9.72 9.05
CA PRO A 274 -4.73 -9.47 10.21
C PRO A 274 -5.19 -8.02 10.40
N SER A 275 -4.58 -7.06 9.68
CA SER A 275 -4.96 -5.64 9.76
C SER A 275 -6.32 -5.35 9.09
N ARG A 276 -6.84 -6.27 8.28
CA ARG A 276 -8.15 -6.17 7.61
C ARG A 276 -9.32 -6.39 8.57
N THR A 277 -9.29 -5.75 9.72
CA THR A 277 -10.29 -5.89 10.79
C THR A 277 -11.75 -5.73 10.33
N PRO A 278 -12.12 -4.90 9.33
CA PRO A 278 -13.49 -4.84 8.80
C PRO A 278 -14.02 -6.17 8.27
N LEU A 279 -13.14 -7.10 7.84
CA LEU A 279 -13.58 -8.42 7.38
C LEU A 279 -14.14 -9.27 8.52
N VAL A 280 -13.63 -9.14 9.75
CA VAL A 280 -14.16 -9.85 10.93
C VAL A 280 -15.63 -9.47 11.14
N PHE A 281 -15.91 -8.16 11.11
CA PHE A 281 -17.29 -7.65 11.21
C PHE A 281 -18.17 -8.18 10.07
N ARG A 282 -17.65 -8.22 8.85
CA ARG A 282 -18.39 -8.74 7.70
C ARG A 282 -18.66 -10.25 7.80
N ILE A 283 -17.71 -11.04 8.32
CA ILE A 283 -17.92 -12.47 8.59
C ILE A 283 -19.01 -12.67 9.64
N ALA A 284 -19.02 -11.85 10.72
CA ALA A 284 -20.08 -11.87 11.72
C ALA A 284 -21.46 -11.61 11.10
N GLN A 285 -21.57 -10.59 10.23
CA GLN A 285 -22.82 -10.30 9.48
C GLN A 285 -23.27 -11.47 8.61
N LEU A 286 -22.33 -12.16 7.95
CA LEU A 286 -22.64 -13.33 7.11
C LEU A 286 -23.14 -14.50 7.96
N TYR A 287 -22.56 -14.78 9.12
CA TYR A 287 -23.08 -15.79 10.04
C TYR A 287 -24.46 -15.42 10.57
N GLU A 288 -24.70 -14.15 10.92
CA GLU A 288 -26.02 -13.65 11.32
C GLU A 288 -27.05 -13.87 10.21
N PHE A 289 -26.72 -13.49 8.98
CA PHE A 289 -27.59 -13.68 7.80
C PHE A 289 -27.92 -15.15 7.53
N MET A 290 -26.97 -16.06 7.76
CA MET A 290 -27.16 -17.50 7.65
C MET A 290 -27.92 -18.11 8.84
N GLY A 291 -28.32 -17.33 9.85
CA GLY A 291 -28.99 -17.77 11.04
C GLY A 291 -28.08 -18.46 12.07
N ASN A 292 -26.75 -18.44 11.88
CA ASN A 292 -25.80 -19.01 12.82
C ASN A 292 -25.45 -18.02 13.93
N ARG A 293 -26.40 -17.84 14.86
CA ARG A 293 -26.33 -16.84 15.93
C ARG A 293 -25.07 -17.00 16.82
N ALA A 294 -24.67 -18.25 17.09
CA ALA A 294 -23.52 -18.52 17.96
C ALA A 294 -22.21 -18.02 17.34
N LEU A 295 -21.93 -18.37 16.06
CA LEU A 295 -20.74 -17.91 15.36
C LEU A 295 -20.79 -16.41 15.08
N ALA A 296 -21.97 -15.84 14.78
CA ALA A 296 -22.12 -14.40 14.61
C ALA A 296 -21.73 -13.64 15.90
N HIS A 297 -22.22 -14.13 17.07
CA HIS A 297 -21.91 -13.55 18.37
C HIS A 297 -20.39 -13.61 18.67
N GLU A 298 -19.76 -14.75 18.41
CA GLU A 298 -18.31 -14.95 18.59
C GLU A 298 -17.49 -13.99 17.74
N GLU A 299 -17.83 -13.87 16.45
CA GLU A 299 -17.10 -13.00 15.53
C GLU A 299 -17.32 -11.49 15.83
N TYR A 300 -18.50 -11.07 16.30
CA TYR A 300 -18.68 -9.70 16.78
C TYR A 300 -17.85 -9.42 18.05
N GLN A 301 -17.73 -10.39 18.97
CA GLN A 301 -16.84 -10.25 20.13
C GLN A 301 -15.36 -10.18 19.70
N HIS A 302 -14.96 -11.02 18.76
CA HIS A 302 -13.63 -10.99 18.17
C HIS A 302 -13.34 -9.61 17.55
N TYR A 303 -14.27 -9.07 16.76
CA TYR A 303 -14.14 -7.72 16.21
C TYR A 303 -13.92 -6.66 17.29
N LEU A 304 -14.71 -6.68 18.38
CA LEU A 304 -14.58 -5.73 19.49
C LEU A 304 -13.24 -5.85 20.24
N SER A 305 -12.63 -7.03 20.26
CA SER A 305 -11.30 -7.20 20.84
C SER A 305 -10.21 -6.49 20.03
N MET A 306 -10.41 -6.37 18.72
CA MET A 306 -9.49 -5.70 17.79
C MET A 306 -9.80 -4.20 17.65
N VAL A 307 -11.08 -3.84 17.63
CA VAL A 307 -11.59 -2.47 17.43
C VAL A 307 -12.55 -2.11 18.56
N PRO A 308 -12.03 -1.59 19.71
CA PRO A 308 -12.85 -1.41 20.91
C PRO A 308 -13.75 -0.16 20.89
N SER A 309 -13.61 0.75 19.90
CA SER A 309 -14.38 2.00 19.85
C SER A 309 -14.69 2.41 18.41
N GLY A 310 -15.63 3.34 18.25
CA GLY A 310 -16.11 3.82 16.96
C GLY A 310 -17.46 3.23 16.59
N ARG A 311 -18.08 3.78 15.54
CA ARG A 311 -19.46 3.45 15.12
C ARG A 311 -19.66 1.95 14.88
N ALA A 312 -18.74 1.30 14.16
CA ALA A 312 -18.86 -0.12 13.89
C ALA A 312 -18.73 -0.99 15.17
N ALA A 313 -17.94 -0.53 16.16
CA ALA A 313 -17.86 -1.18 17.47
C ALA A 313 -19.18 -1.03 18.25
N ASP A 314 -19.82 0.12 18.16
CA ASP A 314 -21.13 0.34 18.78
C ASP A 314 -22.22 -0.54 18.11
N ASP A 315 -22.20 -0.61 16.77
CA ASP A 315 -23.07 -1.52 16.01
C ASP A 315 -22.84 -3.00 16.43
N ALA A 316 -21.58 -3.44 16.59
CA ALA A 316 -21.25 -4.78 17.05
C ALA A 316 -21.81 -5.07 18.46
N ARG A 317 -21.73 -4.10 19.39
CA ARG A 317 -22.32 -4.25 20.75
C ARG A 317 -23.82 -4.38 20.72
N VAL A 318 -24.49 -3.65 19.82
CA VAL A 318 -25.96 -3.79 19.61
C VAL A 318 -26.26 -5.20 19.13
N LYS A 319 -25.53 -5.67 18.09
CA LYS A 319 -25.72 -7.01 17.51
C LYS A 319 -25.50 -8.13 18.52
N ILE A 320 -24.47 -8.05 19.34
CA ILE A 320 -24.22 -9.02 20.44
C ILE A 320 -25.42 -9.11 21.38
N ARG A 321 -26.02 -7.97 21.77
CA ARG A 321 -27.22 -7.99 22.62
C ARG A 321 -28.44 -8.62 21.95
N GLU A 322 -28.68 -8.30 20.67
CA GLU A 322 -29.77 -8.89 19.88
C GLU A 322 -29.62 -10.41 19.69
N LEU A 323 -28.37 -10.89 19.58
CA LEU A 323 -28.08 -12.30 19.41
C LEU A 323 -28.13 -13.10 20.72
N ALA A 324 -28.05 -12.46 21.88
CA ALA A 324 -28.16 -13.11 23.20
C ALA A 324 -29.57 -13.48 23.61
N HIS A 325 -30.60 -12.94 22.90
CA HIS A 325 -32.02 -13.22 23.08
C HIS A 325 -32.57 -13.99 21.88
#